data_5033d7f5322f62489043019044809972
#
_entry.id   5033d7f5322f62489043019044809972
#
_cell.length_a   1.000
_cell.length_b   1.000
_cell.length_c   1.000
_cell.angle_alpha   90.00
_cell.angle_beta   90.00
_cell.angle_gamma   90.00
#
_symmetry.space_group_name_H-M   'P 1'
#
loop_
_entity.id
_entity.type
_entity.pdbx_description
1 polymer ?
#
loop_
_entity_poly.entity_id
_entity_poly.type
_entity_poly.pdbx_seq_one_letter_code
_entity_poly.pdbx_strand_id
1 'polypeptide(L)'
;MFGIITLSSCIHLPPNNKHAEIHAIIDKANAEFYLDQRIWYQDVHAEINGQTILLTGEAFYSIPVKGIARKLKQAGFKFEFIDSVHYLPETFPDDLAYGIISEPYVMGRYKPVGHKQEGTEMLWGEPVRLIREKGDYLQVQSAIGYLGYIPKDALRRVKLEEWNRYHVGEQAIFTKNVTLENGLIILMGTRLPYLGNDLLLLADGNELQLSPDHYKLIDPANNPLRQEILNSAEQYLDLPYVWGGRSAEGVDCSGLVMQSYALNNIYLPRDSDEIANVGRMVGYPGWMEAMLPGDILFFAGSRRMITHTAIYMGEGKVIHSLGKGVQIQSINPDDPDYSSSLERS
;
A
#
# COMPACT_ATOMS: atom_id res chain seq x y z
N MET A 1 2.57 0.07 68.08
CA MET A 1 1.57 0.85 67.31
C MET A 1 2.36 1.70 66.33
N PHE A 2 2.60 1.18 65.12
CA PHE A 2 3.37 1.87 64.09
C PHE A 2 2.37 2.55 63.14
N GLY A 3 2.41 3.88 63.11
CA GLY A 3 1.61 4.68 62.21
C GLY A 3 2.28 4.69 60.80
N ILE A 4 1.54 4.24 59.81
CA ILE A 4 1.92 4.35 58.40
C ILE A 4 1.54 5.76 57.97
N ILE A 5 2.53 6.62 57.73
CA ILE A 5 2.35 7.93 57.07
C ILE A 5 2.37 7.68 55.56
N THR A 6 1.22 7.67 54.93
CA THR A 6 1.11 7.71 53.47
C THR A 6 1.31 9.15 53.02
N LEU A 7 2.51 9.49 52.57
CA LEU A 7 2.79 10.73 51.84
C LEU A 7 2.25 10.60 50.41
N SER A 8 1.02 11.07 50.21
CA SER A 8 0.49 11.34 48.88
C SER A 8 1.12 12.65 48.39
N SER A 9 2.25 12.57 47.72
CA SER A 9 2.83 13.73 47.04
C SER A 9 2.09 14.00 45.75
N CYS A 10 1.06 14.87 45.85
CA CYS A 10 0.55 15.56 44.67
C CYS A 10 1.65 16.50 44.16
N ILE A 11 2.45 16.08 43.23
CA ILE A 11 3.37 16.97 42.52
C ILE A 11 2.52 17.93 41.70
N HIS A 12 2.37 19.16 42.22
CA HIS A 12 1.78 20.29 41.49
C HIS A 12 2.82 20.81 40.50
N LEU A 13 2.83 20.26 39.30
CA LEU A 13 3.66 20.79 38.22
C LEU A 13 3.14 22.17 37.79
N PRO A 14 4.03 23.12 37.44
CA PRO A 14 3.61 24.43 36.93
C PRO A 14 2.76 24.28 35.66
N PRO A 15 1.85 25.20 35.34
CA PRO A 15 0.88 25.07 34.25
C PRO A 15 1.49 24.72 32.89
N ASN A 16 2.68 25.24 32.59
CA ASN A 16 3.41 24.93 31.34
C ASN A 16 3.89 23.44 31.24
N ASN A 17 4.08 22.78 32.36
CA ASN A 17 4.56 21.39 32.36
C ASN A 17 3.41 20.38 32.10
N LYS A 18 2.20 20.72 32.59
CA LYS A 18 1.01 19.86 32.37
C LYS A 18 0.62 19.78 30.88
N HIS A 19 0.67 20.90 30.17
CA HIS A 19 0.39 20.92 28.74
C HIS A 19 1.39 20.07 27.96
N ALA A 20 2.68 20.21 28.24
CA ALA A 20 3.74 19.40 27.62
C ALA A 20 3.55 17.90 27.89
N GLU A 21 3.15 17.53 29.11
CA GLU A 21 2.88 16.14 29.49
C GLU A 21 1.65 15.58 28.76
N ILE A 22 0.59 16.36 28.61
CA ILE A 22 -0.60 15.97 27.84
C ILE A 22 -0.24 15.74 26.37
N HIS A 23 0.49 16.68 25.76
CA HIS A 23 0.95 16.52 24.37
C HIS A 23 1.83 15.29 24.21
N ALA A 24 2.77 15.05 25.13
CA ALA A 24 3.63 13.85 25.09
C ALA A 24 2.83 12.54 25.18
N ILE A 25 1.76 12.49 25.98
CA ILE A 25 0.87 11.32 26.06
C ILE A 25 0.10 11.14 24.76
N ILE A 26 -0.34 12.21 24.14
CA ILE A 26 -1.09 12.18 22.87
C ILE A 26 -0.16 11.75 21.73
N ASP A 27 1.03 12.33 21.63
CA ASP A 27 2.04 11.98 20.63
C ASP A 27 2.45 10.50 20.76
N LYS A 28 2.65 10.04 22.01
CA LYS A 28 2.93 8.62 22.26
C LYS A 28 1.74 7.73 21.88
N ALA A 29 0.51 8.15 22.19
CA ALA A 29 -0.68 7.40 21.82
C ALA A 29 -0.88 7.36 20.30
N ASN A 30 -0.66 8.48 19.61
CA ASN A 30 -0.65 8.50 18.15
C ASN A 30 0.40 7.54 17.59
N ALA A 31 1.62 7.56 18.12
CA ALA A 31 2.70 6.67 17.69
C ALA A 31 2.40 5.18 17.93
N GLU A 32 1.70 4.83 19.02
CA GLU A 32 1.28 3.44 19.31
C GLU A 32 0.18 2.95 18.36
N PHE A 33 -0.65 3.86 17.86
CA PHE A 33 -1.69 3.58 16.85
C PHE A 33 -1.25 3.99 15.45
N TYR A 34 0.00 4.43 15.29
CA TYR A 34 0.58 4.81 14.02
C TYR A 34 0.82 3.55 13.20
N LEU A 35 -0.21 3.15 12.50
CA LEU A 35 -0.09 2.22 11.39
C LEU A 35 0.51 2.98 10.20
N ASP A 36 0.91 2.26 9.20
CA ASP A 36 1.49 2.85 8.00
C ASP A 36 0.54 3.87 7.36
N GLN A 37 0.98 5.12 7.22
CA GLN A 37 0.16 6.19 6.62
C GLN A 37 -0.16 5.95 5.13
N ARG A 38 0.53 5.03 4.50
CA ARG A 38 0.24 4.61 3.12
C ARG A 38 -1.09 3.84 3.03
N ILE A 39 -1.50 3.18 4.12
CA ILE A 39 -2.71 2.34 4.19
C ILE A 39 -3.70 2.79 5.27
N TRP A 40 -3.27 3.65 6.19
CA TRP A 40 -4.03 4.06 7.34
C TRP A 40 -3.86 5.54 7.63
N TYR A 41 -4.92 6.23 7.99
CA TYR A 41 -4.85 7.65 8.30
C TYR A 41 -5.28 7.95 9.74
N GLN A 42 -4.39 8.61 10.48
CA GLN A 42 -4.67 9.16 11.79
C GLN A 42 -3.77 10.36 12.04
N ASP A 43 -4.39 11.51 12.23
CA ASP A 43 -3.71 12.78 12.53
C ASP A 43 -4.55 13.53 13.56
N VAL A 44 -4.42 13.15 14.84
CA VAL A 44 -5.21 13.68 15.95
C VAL A 44 -4.36 14.62 16.78
N HIS A 45 -4.88 15.83 17.02
CA HIS A 45 -4.27 16.88 17.81
C HIS A 45 -5.12 17.20 19.03
N ALA A 46 -4.55 17.90 20.02
CA ALA A 46 -5.28 18.38 21.17
C ALA A 46 -5.09 19.87 21.36
N GLU A 47 -6.19 20.55 21.61
CA GLU A 47 -6.22 21.92 22.10
C GLU A 47 -6.67 21.90 23.57
N ILE A 48 -5.89 22.57 24.44
CA ILE A 48 -6.16 22.58 25.89
C ILE A 48 -6.66 23.93 26.28
N ASN A 49 -7.93 24.00 26.67
CA ASN A 49 -8.60 25.23 27.09
C ASN A 49 -9.10 25.08 28.55
N GLY A 50 -8.33 25.59 29.51
CA GLY A 50 -8.69 25.50 30.95
C GLY A 50 -8.75 24.04 31.42
N GLN A 51 -9.94 23.52 31.68
CA GLN A 51 -10.19 22.13 32.09
C GLN A 51 -10.78 21.24 30.95
N THR A 52 -10.76 21.74 29.73
CA THR A 52 -11.27 21.02 28.57
C THR A 52 -10.14 20.65 27.61
N ILE A 53 -10.12 19.43 27.13
CA ILE A 53 -9.27 18.98 26.03
C ILE A 53 -10.18 18.74 24.82
N LEU A 54 -9.99 19.57 23.80
CA LEU A 54 -10.61 19.40 22.50
C LEU A 54 -9.70 18.56 21.61
N LEU A 55 -10.15 17.37 21.22
CA LEU A 55 -9.46 16.53 20.23
C LEU A 55 -9.96 16.90 18.84
N THR A 56 -9.04 17.29 17.96
CA THR A 56 -9.29 17.70 16.58
C THR A 56 -8.45 16.88 15.62
N GLY A 57 -8.63 17.11 14.30
CA GLY A 57 -7.89 16.40 13.26
C GLY A 57 -8.74 15.35 12.59
N GLU A 58 -8.09 14.33 12.04
CA GLU A 58 -8.76 13.32 11.21
C GLU A 58 -8.32 11.90 11.59
N ALA A 59 -9.22 10.93 11.53
CA ALA A 59 -8.92 9.51 11.79
C ALA A 59 -9.91 8.58 11.09
N PHE A 60 -9.46 7.36 10.74
CA PHE A 60 -10.36 6.34 10.19
C PHE A 60 -11.29 5.73 11.24
N TYR A 61 -10.89 5.72 12.51
CA TYR A 61 -11.68 5.07 13.56
C TYR A 61 -11.65 5.86 14.87
N SER A 62 -12.75 5.76 15.61
CA SER A 62 -12.87 6.39 16.93
C SER A 62 -12.14 5.64 18.05
N ILE A 63 -11.72 4.38 17.83
CA ILE A 63 -11.11 3.56 18.88
C ILE A 63 -9.78 4.14 19.38
N PRO A 64 -8.83 4.54 18.51
CA PRO A 64 -7.60 5.19 18.94
C PRO A 64 -7.84 6.49 19.69
N VAL A 65 -8.78 7.32 19.23
CA VAL A 65 -9.14 8.61 19.84
C VAL A 65 -9.69 8.40 21.27
N LYS A 66 -10.59 7.43 21.45
CA LYS A 66 -11.08 7.00 22.78
C LYS A 66 -9.93 6.45 23.64
N GLY A 67 -8.94 5.80 23.03
CA GLY A 67 -7.71 5.35 23.70
C GLY A 67 -6.89 6.50 24.28
N ILE A 68 -6.74 7.61 23.54
CA ILE A 68 -6.08 8.83 24.01
C ILE A 68 -6.76 9.36 25.28
N ALA A 69 -8.07 9.57 25.25
CA ALA A 69 -8.83 10.05 26.40
C ALA A 69 -8.66 9.13 27.62
N ARG A 70 -8.65 7.80 27.41
CA ARG A 70 -8.43 6.82 28.47
C ARG A 70 -7.02 6.93 29.07
N LYS A 71 -5.96 7.06 28.26
CA LYS A 71 -4.58 7.22 28.74
C LYS A 71 -4.40 8.49 29.55
N LEU A 72 -4.98 9.59 29.11
CA LEU A 72 -4.95 10.85 29.87
C LEU A 72 -5.64 10.72 31.22
N LYS A 73 -6.79 10.05 31.29
CA LYS A 73 -7.47 9.75 32.56
C LYS A 73 -6.62 8.87 33.49
N GLN A 74 -5.95 7.84 32.94
CA GLN A 74 -5.05 6.96 33.71
C GLN A 74 -3.83 7.70 34.25
N ALA A 75 -3.32 8.72 33.55
CA ALA A 75 -2.26 9.59 34.00
C ALA A 75 -2.72 10.62 35.08
N GLY A 76 -3.98 10.56 35.48
CA GLY A 76 -4.53 11.39 36.57
C GLY A 76 -5.08 12.75 36.14
N PHE A 77 -5.13 12.99 34.82
CA PHE A 77 -5.71 14.24 34.31
C PHE A 77 -7.24 14.21 34.42
N LYS A 78 -7.80 15.24 35.05
CA LYS A 78 -9.25 15.44 35.20
C LYS A 78 -9.69 16.55 34.26
N PHE A 79 -9.93 16.20 33.02
CA PHE A 79 -10.40 17.11 31.96
C PHE A 79 -11.74 16.63 31.42
N GLU A 80 -12.52 17.58 30.93
CA GLU A 80 -13.61 17.29 30.00
C GLU A 80 -13.01 17.04 28.63
N PHE A 81 -13.39 15.93 27.98
CA PHE A 81 -12.92 15.58 26.66
C PHE A 81 -14.02 15.85 25.64
N ILE A 82 -13.72 16.69 24.66
CA ILE A 82 -14.59 16.94 23.52
C ILE A 82 -13.93 16.29 22.31
N ASP A 83 -14.65 15.37 21.69
CA ASP A 83 -14.25 14.71 20.44
C ASP A 83 -14.82 15.50 19.26
N SER A 84 -13.94 16.21 18.56
CA SER A 84 -14.22 16.96 17.32
C SER A 84 -13.35 16.46 16.19
N VAL A 85 -12.91 15.20 16.26
CA VAL A 85 -12.16 14.53 15.19
C VAL A 85 -13.08 14.27 14.01
N HIS A 86 -12.63 14.59 12.81
CA HIS A 86 -13.31 14.25 11.58
C HIS A 86 -13.03 12.80 11.21
N TYR A 87 -14.06 11.96 11.27
CA TYR A 87 -13.91 10.53 10.97
C TYR A 87 -14.08 10.23 9.49
N LEU A 88 -13.14 9.43 8.96
CA LEU A 88 -13.12 8.95 7.59
C LEU A 88 -13.55 7.47 7.52
N PRO A 89 -14.10 6.98 6.41
CA PRO A 89 -14.46 7.73 5.19
C PRO A 89 -15.61 8.71 5.41
N GLU A 90 -15.67 9.73 4.55
CA GLU A 90 -16.84 10.60 4.45
C GLU A 90 -18.07 9.80 3.99
N THR A 91 -19.27 10.35 4.27
CA THR A 91 -20.52 9.81 3.72
C THR A 91 -20.73 10.34 2.32
N PHE A 92 -20.89 9.46 1.36
CA PHE A 92 -21.14 9.82 -0.04
C PHE A 92 -22.63 9.72 -0.36
N PRO A 93 -23.18 10.63 -1.21
CA PRO A 93 -24.56 10.59 -1.66
C PRO A 93 -24.88 9.26 -2.37
N ASP A 94 -26.15 8.85 -2.31
CA ASP A 94 -26.70 7.70 -3.05
C ASP A 94 -25.98 6.36 -2.81
N ASP A 95 -25.29 6.22 -1.67
CA ASP A 95 -24.45 5.07 -1.33
C ASP A 95 -23.30 4.78 -2.33
N LEU A 96 -22.87 5.82 -3.08
CA LEU A 96 -21.79 5.73 -4.05
C LEU A 96 -20.41 5.93 -3.39
N ALA A 97 -20.13 5.09 -2.37
CA ALA A 97 -18.90 5.11 -1.57
C ALA A 97 -17.75 4.28 -2.17
N TYR A 98 -17.92 3.74 -3.36
CA TYR A 98 -16.98 2.86 -4.03
C TYR A 98 -16.76 3.31 -5.48
N GLY A 99 -15.69 2.84 -6.11
CA GLY A 99 -15.39 3.13 -7.50
C GLY A 99 -14.69 1.97 -8.20
N ILE A 100 -14.75 2.00 -9.53
CA ILE A 100 -13.99 1.14 -10.42
C ILE A 100 -13.14 2.05 -11.30
N ILE A 101 -11.82 1.81 -11.33
CA ILE A 101 -10.90 2.60 -12.16
C ILE A 101 -11.29 2.45 -13.63
N SER A 102 -11.53 3.59 -14.31
CA SER A 102 -12.00 3.65 -15.69
C SER A 102 -10.91 4.04 -16.70
N GLU A 103 -9.77 4.55 -16.24
CA GLU A 103 -8.60 4.80 -17.07
C GLU A 103 -7.74 3.53 -17.18
N PRO A 104 -6.96 3.32 -18.26
CA PRO A 104 -6.04 2.19 -18.39
C PRO A 104 -5.14 2.01 -17.17
N TYR A 105 -4.69 3.12 -16.62
CA TYR A 105 -4.07 3.25 -15.30
C TYR A 105 -4.21 4.66 -14.78
N VAL A 106 -4.13 4.83 -13.47
CA VAL A 106 -4.07 6.14 -12.80
C VAL A 106 -3.09 6.09 -11.64
N MET A 107 -2.30 7.14 -11.52
CA MET A 107 -1.37 7.27 -10.39
C MET A 107 -2.06 7.88 -9.18
N GLY A 108 -2.19 7.10 -8.11
CA GLY A 108 -2.60 7.59 -6.79
C GLY A 108 -1.49 8.42 -6.16
N ARG A 109 -1.79 9.63 -5.70
CA ARG A 109 -0.84 10.58 -5.14
C ARG A 109 -1.04 10.77 -3.65
N TYR A 110 0.04 11.10 -2.93
CA TYR A 110 -0.06 11.40 -1.49
C TYR A 110 -0.80 12.70 -1.19
N LYS A 111 -0.87 13.63 -2.16
CA LYS A 111 -1.58 14.92 -2.02
C LYS A 111 -2.41 15.22 -3.26
N PRO A 112 -3.55 15.94 -3.10
CA PRO A 112 -4.43 16.32 -4.22
C PRO A 112 -3.86 17.52 -5.00
N VAL A 113 -2.62 17.41 -5.45
CA VAL A 113 -1.92 18.46 -6.22
C VAL A 113 -1.06 17.80 -7.29
N GLY A 114 -0.78 18.52 -8.37
CA GLY A 114 -0.06 18.06 -9.55
C GLY A 114 1.23 17.28 -9.30
N HIS A 115 1.98 17.01 -10.36
CA HIS A 115 3.14 16.11 -10.44
C HIS A 115 4.09 16.15 -9.24
N LYS A 116 4.66 14.99 -8.84
CA LYS A 116 5.75 14.75 -7.87
C LYS A 116 5.39 14.19 -6.49
N GLN A 117 4.19 13.67 -6.27
CA GLN A 117 3.89 12.97 -5.03
C GLN A 117 3.18 11.64 -5.33
N GLU A 118 3.79 10.89 -6.21
CA GLU A 118 3.29 9.60 -6.66
C GLU A 118 3.42 8.56 -5.55
N GLY A 119 2.37 7.78 -5.33
CA GLY A 119 2.30 6.72 -4.34
C GLY A 119 2.26 5.36 -5.01
N THR A 120 1.12 5.01 -5.60
CA THR A 120 0.96 3.75 -6.31
C THR A 120 0.04 3.91 -7.51
N GLU A 121 0.36 3.22 -8.58
CA GLU A 121 -0.49 3.07 -9.74
C GLU A 121 -1.70 2.18 -9.41
N MET A 122 -2.86 2.49 -9.99
CA MET A 122 -4.09 1.69 -9.96
C MET A 122 -4.48 1.38 -11.40
N LEU A 123 -4.86 0.14 -11.67
CA LEU A 123 -5.10 -0.34 -13.03
C LEU A 123 -6.59 -0.33 -13.37
N TRP A 124 -6.89 -0.34 -14.66
CA TRP A 124 -8.24 -0.43 -15.19
C TRP A 124 -9.04 -1.58 -14.56
N GLY A 125 -10.30 -1.32 -14.19
CA GLY A 125 -11.16 -2.30 -13.52
C GLY A 125 -10.84 -2.53 -12.05
N GLU A 126 -9.78 -1.92 -11.49
CA GLU A 126 -9.45 -2.08 -10.07
C GLU A 126 -10.54 -1.46 -9.18
N PRO A 127 -11.10 -2.24 -8.24
CA PRO A 127 -12.08 -1.72 -7.29
C PRO A 127 -11.38 -0.89 -6.20
N VAL A 128 -11.93 0.29 -5.92
CA VAL A 128 -11.43 1.20 -4.89
C VAL A 128 -12.54 1.63 -3.94
N ARG A 129 -12.18 1.95 -2.71
CA ARG A 129 -13.07 2.55 -1.73
C ARG A 129 -12.83 4.05 -1.68
N LEU A 130 -13.88 4.86 -1.75
CA LEU A 130 -13.79 6.30 -1.61
C LEU A 130 -13.62 6.67 -0.14
N ILE A 131 -12.67 7.58 0.13
CA ILE A 131 -12.37 8.06 1.49
C ILE A 131 -12.91 9.46 1.69
N ARG A 132 -12.57 10.39 0.80
CA ARG A 132 -13.07 11.79 0.81
C ARG A 132 -12.89 12.47 -0.54
N GLU A 133 -13.57 13.61 -0.69
CA GLU A 133 -13.37 14.52 -1.82
C GLU A 133 -12.49 15.70 -1.44
N LYS A 134 -11.61 16.13 -2.34
CA LYS A 134 -10.79 17.33 -2.17
C LYS A 134 -10.55 18.03 -3.50
N GLY A 135 -11.32 19.09 -3.76
CA GLY A 135 -11.30 19.78 -5.07
C GLY A 135 -11.66 18.83 -6.20
N ASP A 136 -10.82 18.72 -7.21
CA ASP A 136 -11.02 17.85 -8.39
C ASP A 136 -10.55 16.40 -8.15
N TYR A 137 -10.15 16.07 -6.92
CA TYR A 137 -9.59 14.78 -6.56
C TYR A 137 -10.51 14.02 -5.59
N LEU A 138 -10.39 12.70 -5.66
CA LEU A 138 -10.87 11.75 -4.66
C LEU A 138 -9.68 11.10 -3.98
N GLN A 139 -9.67 11.07 -2.66
CA GLN A 139 -8.83 10.13 -1.94
C GLN A 139 -9.52 8.79 -1.93
N VAL A 140 -8.82 7.78 -2.39
CA VAL A 140 -9.31 6.41 -2.48
C VAL A 140 -8.37 5.45 -1.77
N GLN A 141 -8.91 4.31 -1.37
CA GLN A 141 -8.13 3.17 -0.93
C GLN A 141 -8.20 2.09 -2.00
N SER A 142 -7.05 1.72 -2.55
CA SER A 142 -6.93 0.71 -3.61
C SER A 142 -7.22 -0.70 -3.11
N ALA A 143 -7.35 -1.66 -4.02
CA ALA A 143 -7.57 -3.07 -3.68
C ALA A 143 -6.43 -3.68 -2.84
N ILE A 144 -5.21 -3.13 -2.93
CA ILE A 144 -4.06 -3.53 -2.10
C ILE A 144 -3.97 -2.75 -0.78
N GLY A 145 -4.99 -1.96 -0.43
CA GLY A 145 -5.06 -1.18 0.80
C GLY A 145 -4.42 0.21 0.75
N TYR A 146 -3.68 0.55 -0.30
CA TYR A 146 -2.91 1.78 -0.41
C TYR A 146 -3.81 3.00 -0.63
N LEU A 147 -3.51 4.10 0.09
CA LEU A 147 -4.24 5.36 -0.01
C LEU A 147 -3.63 6.26 -1.09
N GLY A 148 -4.47 6.87 -1.92
CA GLY A 148 -4.01 7.82 -2.92
C GLY A 148 -5.10 8.78 -3.37
N TYR A 149 -4.69 9.97 -3.78
CA TYR A 149 -5.57 10.93 -4.47
C TYR A 149 -5.51 10.69 -5.97
N ILE A 150 -6.66 10.50 -6.59
CA ILE A 150 -6.81 10.39 -8.05
C ILE A 150 -7.79 11.44 -8.57
N PRO A 151 -7.73 11.84 -9.84
CA PRO A 151 -8.75 12.68 -10.46
C PRO A 151 -10.15 12.04 -10.35
N LYS A 152 -11.19 12.85 -10.18
CA LYS A 152 -12.58 12.35 -10.02
C LYS A 152 -13.10 11.61 -11.23
N ASP A 153 -12.62 11.94 -12.41
CA ASP A 153 -12.98 11.34 -13.69
C ASP A 153 -12.23 10.05 -14.02
N ALA A 154 -11.20 9.72 -13.23
CA ALA A 154 -10.42 8.49 -13.41
C ALA A 154 -11.14 7.22 -12.91
N LEU A 155 -12.32 7.36 -12.31
CA LEU A 155 -13.11 6.22 -11.84
C LEU A 155 -14.61 6.41 -12.13
N ARG A 156 -15.31 5.31 -12.27
CA ARG A 156 -16.75 5.24 -12.23
C ARG A 156 -17.22 4.91 -10.81
N ARG A 157 -18.06 5.76 -10.22
CA ARG A 157 -18.63 5.51 -8.89
C ARG A 157 -19.70 4.41 -8.95
N VAL A 158 -19.68 3.54 -7.96
CA VAL A 158 -20.56 2.37 -7.88
C VAL A 158 -21.03 2.15 -6.45
N LYS A 159 -22.10 1.37 -6.30
CA LYS A 159 -22.56 0.87 -5.00
C LYS A 159 -21.76 -0.36 -4.57
N LEU A 160 -21.86 -0.71 -3.29
CA LEU A 160 -21.18 -1.87 -2.72
C LEU A 160 -21.48 -3.18 -3.48
N GLU A 161 -22.72 -3.38 -3.92
CA GLU A 161 -23.13 -4.58 -4.64
C GLU A 161 -22.32 -4.75 -5.95
N GLU A 162 -22.21 -3.68 -6.73
CA GLU A 162 -21.45 -3.70 -7.96
C GLU A 162 -19.94 -3.80 -7.69
N TRP A 163 -19.43 -3.05 -6.71
CA TRP A 163 -18.04 -3.12 -6.29
C TRP A 163 -17.62 -4.55 -5.89
N ASN A 164 -18.51 -5.28 -5.20
CA ASN A 164 -18.26 -6.66 -4.82
C ASN A 164 -18.06 -7.58 -6.03
N ARG A 165 -18.67 -7.32 -7.18
CA ARG A 165 -18.46 -8.09 -8.41
C ARG A 165 -17.01 -8.02 -8.89
N TYR A 166 -16.31 -6.89 -8.64
CA TYR A 166 -14.90 -6.69 -9.01
C TYR A 166 -13.93 -7.13 -7.92
N HIS A 167 -14.39 -7.29 -6.70
CA HIS A 167 -13.53 -7.63 -5.55
C HIS A 167 -13.61 -9.11 -5.16
N VAL A 168 -14.75 -9.74 -5.36
CA VAL A 168 -15.04 -11.12 -4.94
C VAL A 168 -15.38 -11.97 -6.16
N GLY A 169 -14.99 -13.25 -6.13
CA GLY A 169 -15.26 -14.21 -7.20
C GLY A 169 -14.01 -14.55 -8.00
N GLU A 170 -14.21 -15.33 -9.05
CA GLU A 170 -13.13 -15.70 -9.95
C GLU A 170 -12.59 -14.49 -10.69
N GLN A 171 -11.28 -14.39 -10.78
CA GLN A 171 -10.59 -13.28 -11.42
C GLN A 171 -9.68 -13.80 -12.54
N ALA A 172 -9.61 -13.03 -13.62
CA ALA A 172 -8.63 -13.20 -14.68
C ALA A 172 -7.54 -12.12 -14.53
N ILE A 173 -6.27 -12.51 -14.55
CA ILE A 173 -5.14 -11.57 -14.58
C ILE A 173 -4.52 -11.58 -15.99
N PHE A 174 -4.39 -10.39 -16.58
CA PHE A 174 -3.82 -10.24 -17.92
C PHE A 174 -2.32 -10.48 -17.89
N THR A 175 -1.84 -11.38 -18.74
CA THR A 175 -0.43 -11.78 -18.84
C THR A 175 0.35 -11.01 -19.91
N LYS A 176 -0.32 -10.18 -20.69
CA LYS A 176 0.23 -9.30 -21.73
C LYS A 176 -0.69 -8.12 -21.97
N ASN A 177 -0.21 -7.08 -22.65
CA ASN A 177 -1.06 -5.98 -23.09
C ASN A 177 -2.02 -6.46 -24.18
N VAL A 178 -3.28 -6.01 -24.10
CA VAL A 178 -4.33 -6.34 -25.08
C VAL A 178 -4.99 -5.07 -25.55
N THR A 179 -4.97 -4.82 -26.85
CA THR A 179 -5.69 -3.68 -27.44
C THR A 179 -7.07 -4.18 -27.91
N LEU A 180 -8.12 -3.57 -27.38
CA LEU A 180 -9.49 -3.84 -27.78
C LEU A 180 -9.84 -3.14 -29.11
N GLU A 181 -10.93 -3.56 -29.77
CA GLU A 181 -11.38 -2.99 -31.05
C GLU A 181 -11.67 -1.47 -30.96
N ASN A 182 -12.09 -0.97 -29.81
CA ASN A 182 -12.32 0.45 -29.55
C ASN A 182 -11.05 1.26 -29.26
N GLY A 183 -9.86 0.62 -29.32
CA GLY A 183 -8.57 1.24 -29.07
C GLY A 183 -8.15 1.29 -27.59
N LEU A 184 -8.99 0.83 -26.67
CA LEU A 184 -8.62 0.72 -25.25
C LEU A 184 -7.52 -0.34 -25.09
N ILE A 185 -6.51 -0.03 -24.29
CA ILE A 185 -5.43 -0.97 -23.96
C ILE A 185 -5.62 -1.49 -22.54
N ILE A 186 -5.78 -2.80 -22.42
CA ILE A 186 -5.73 -3.50 -21.14
C ILE A 186 -4.27 -3.85 -20.86
N LEU A 187 -3.71 -3.32 -19.81
CA LEU A 187 -2.29 -3.52 -19.48
C LEU A 187 -2.06 -4.87 -18.79
N MET A 188 -0.88 -5.44 -19.00
CA MET A 188 -0.41 -6.61 -18.25
C MET A 188 -0.48 -6.33 -16.74
N GLY A 189 -0.97 -7.31 -15.97
CA GLY A 189 -1.23 -7.15 -14.53
C GLY A 189 -2.63 -6.67 -14.18
N THR A 190 -3.42 -6.18 -15.14
CA THR A 190 -4.84 -5.86 -14.95
C THR A 190 -5.61 -7.11 -14.53
N ARG A 191 -6.57 -6.92 -13.61
CA ARG A 191 -7.47 -7.98 -13.15
C ARG A 191 -8.90 -7.61 -13.42
N LEU A 192 -9.65 -8.56 -13.96
CA LEU A 192 -11.06 -8.41 -14.23
C LEU A 192 -11.83 -9.63 -13.71
N PRO A 193 -13.09 -9.46 -13.27
CA PRO A 193 -13.93 -10.58 -12.91
C PRO A 193 -14.16 -11.51 -14.09
N TYR A 194 -13.99 -12.82 -13.85
CA TYR A 194 -14.28 -13.88 -14.80
C TYR A 194 -15.70 -14.40 -14.55
N LEU A 195 -16.52 -14.39 -15.59
CA LEU A 195 -17.94 -14.78 -15.52
C LEU A 195 -18.21 -16.18 -16.05
N GLY A 196 -17.16 -16.89 -16.46
CA GLY A 196 -17.25 -18.21 -17.13
C GLY A 196 -17.27 -18.09 -18.66
N ASN A 197 -16.92 -19.18 -19.35
CA ASN A 197 -16.95 -19.27 -20.82
C ASN A 197 -16.17 -18.13 -21.53
N ASP A 198 -15.02 -17.78 -21.02
CA ASP A 198 -14.15 -16.69 -21.51
C ASP A 198 -14.80 -15.29 -21.53
N LEU A 199 -15.83 -15.10 -20.70
CA LEU A 199 -16.53 -13.84 -20.51
C LEU A 199 -15.94 -13.09 -19.32
N LEU A 200 -15.56 -11.83 -19.54
CA LEU A 200 -15.00 -10.93 -18.53
C LEU A 200 -15.91 -9.72 -18.31
N LEU A 201 -15.97 -9.25 -17.07
CA LEU A 201 -16.66 -8.01 -16.72
C LEU A 201 -15.67 -6.84 -16.85
N LEU A 202 -15.96 -5.91 -17.77
CA LEU A 202 -15.13 -4.73 -18.03
C LEU A 202 -15.37 -3.62 -16.99
N ALA A 203 -14.44 -2.66 -16.88
CA ALA A 203 -14.54 -1.55 -15.92
C ALA A 203 -15.79 -0.66 -16.12
N ASP A 204 -16.32 -0.58 -17.31
CA ASP A 204 -17.56 0.14 -17.63
C ASP A 204 -18.85 -0.61 -17.27
N GLY A 205 -18.73 -1.85 -16.82
CA GLY A 205 -19.86 -2.74 -16.48
C GLY A 205 -20.34 -3.61 -17.62
N ASN A 206 -19.79 -3.46 -18.85
CA ASN A 206 -20.09 -4.32 -19.97
C ASN A 206 -19.37 -5.67 -19.83
N GLU A 207 -19.82 -6.64 -20.61
CA GLU A 207 -19.22 -7.97 -20.68
C GLU A 207 -18.53 -8.14 -22.03
N LEU A 208 -17.35 -8.75 -22.02
CA LEU A 208 -16.58 -9.01 -23.24
C LEU A 208 -16.01 -10.42 -23.22
N GLN A 209 -16.21 -11.14 -24.31
CA GLN A 209 -15.57 -12.42 -24.51
C GLN A 209 -14.16 -12.22 -25.10
N LEU A 210 -13.15 -12.75 -24.41
CA LEU A 210 -11.76 -12.67 -24.83
C LEU A 210 -11.12 -14.06 -24.82
N SER A 211 -10.16 -14.26 -25.75
CA SER A 211 -9.38 -15.52 -25.80
C SER A 211 -8.61 -15.73 -24.49
N PRO A 212 -8.61 -16.94 -23.94
CA PRO A 212 -7.83 -17.30 -22.74
C PRO A 212 -6.31 -17.14 -22.94
N ASP A 213 -5.83 -16.94 -24.16
CA ASP A 213 -4.41 -16.65 -24.44
C ASP A 213 -3.94 -15.28 -23.90
N HIS A 214 -4.87 -14.45 -23.47
CA HIS A 214 -4.58 -13.09 -22.97
C HIS A 214 -4.44 -13.00 -21.46
N TYR A 215 -4.98 -13.97 -20.72
CA TYR A 215 -5.04 -13.95 -19.27
C TYR A 215 -4.85 -15.34 -18.66
N LYS A 216 -4.61 -15.37 -17.37
CA LYS A 216 -4.70 -16.57 -16.53
C LYS A 216 -5.84 -16.40 -15.54
N LEU A 217 -6.55 -17.48 -15.23
CA LEU A 217 -7.47 -17.48 -14.10
C LEU A 217 -6.67 -17.55 -12.80
N ILE A 218 -7.11 -16.74 -11.83
CA ILE A 218 -6.53 -16.72 -10.50
C ILE A 218 -7.08 -17.94 -9.75
N ASP A 219 -6.21 -18.90 -9.47
CA ASP A 219 -6.52 -20.06 -8.64
C ASP A 219 -5.77 -19.97 -7.30
N PRO A 220 -6.46 -19.65 -6.19
CA PRO A 220 -5.83 -19.55 -4.87
C PRO A 220 -5.20 -20.87 -4.38
N ALA A 221 -5.58 -22.02 -4.96
CA ALA A 221 -4.99 -23.30 -4.64
C ALA A 221 -3.72 -23.61 -5.44
N ASN A 222 -3.42 -22.81 -6.45
CA ASN A 222 -2.22 -22.98 -7.27
C ASN A 222 -0.97 -22.59 -6.45
N ASN A 223 0.01 -23.50 -6.44
CA ASN A 223 1.33 -23.24 -5.89
C ASN A 223 2.33 -23.12 -7.06
N PRO A 224 2.62 -21.91 -7.53
CA PRO A 224 3.43 -21.72 -8.73
C PRO A 224 4.85 -22.22 -8.52
N LEU A 225 5.46 -22.69 -9.61
CA LEU A 225 6.88 -23.01 -9.62
C LEU A 225 7.69 -21.70 -9.55
N ARG A 226 8.85 -21.74 -8.89
CA ARG A 226 9.77 -20.59 -8.80
C ARG A 226 10.15 -20.06 -10.19
N GLN A 227 10.28 -20.94 -11.17
CA GLN A 227 10.58 -20.57 -12.57
C GLN A 227 9.45 -19.73 -13.19
N GLU A 228 8.19 -19.95 -12.83
CA GLU A 228 7.07 -19.15 -13.34
C GLU A 228 7.12 -17.72 -12.82
N ILE A 229 7.59 -17.50 -11.59
CA ILE A 229 7.83 -16.16 -11.03
C ILE A 229 8.93 -15.46 -11.82
N LEU A 230 10.05 -16.15 -12.11
CA LEU A 230 11.14 -15.60 -12.91
C LEU A 230 10.70 -15.28 -14.34
N ASN A 231 9.97 -16.18 -14.98
CA ASN A 231 9.44 -15.96 -16.33
C ASN A 231 8.49 -14.74 -16.36
N SER A 232 7.74 -14.53 -15.28
CA SER A 232 6.88 -13.35 -15.15
C SER A 232 7.68 -12.06 -14.93
N ALA A 233 8.76 -12.11 -14.16
CA ALA A 233 9.66 -10.96 -13.97
C ALA A 233 10.38 -10.56 -15.26
N GLU A 234 10.82 -11.54 -16.05
CA GLU A 234 11.52 -11.34 -17.33
C GLU A 234 10.64 -10.64 -18.38
N GLN A 235 9.30 -10.72 -18.27
CA GLN A 235 8.40 -9.99 -19.16
C GLN A 235 8.46 -8.47 -18.98
N TYR A 236 9.02 -8.00 -17.85
CA TYR A 236 9.22 -6.59 -17.55
C TYR A 236 10.60 -6.07 -17.95
N LEU A 237 11.50 -6.92 -18.50
CA LEU A 237 12.82 -6.48 -18.93
C LEU A 237 12.73 -5.27 -19.88
N ASP A 238 13.69 -4.35 -19.73
CA ASP A 238 13.81 -3.11 -20.49
C ASP A 238 12.68 -2.08 -20.29
N LEU A 239 11.65 -2.37 -19.47
CA LEU A 239 10.66 -1.37 -19.11
C LEU A 239 11.30 -0.27 -18.23
N PRO A 240 10.86 0.98 -18.38
CA PRO A 240 11.41 2.10 -17.63
C PRO A 240 11.14 1.97 -16.13
N TYR A 241 12.02 2.58 -15.32
CA TYR A 241 11.74 2.80 -13.91
C TYR A 241 10.69 3.91 -13.76
N VAL A 242 9.56 3.58 -13.18
CA VAL A 242 8.50 4.53 -12.84
C VAL A 242 8.20 4.40 -11.35
N TRP A 243 8.45 5.46 -10.57
CA TRP A 243 8.13 5.47 -9.15
C TRP A 243 6.62 5.25 -8.93
N GLY A 244 6.24 4.30 -8.10
CA GLY A 244 4.85 3.92 -7.89
C GLY A 244 4.25 3.03 -8.98
N GLY A 245 4.96 2.82 -10.09
CA GLY A 245 4.51 2.03 -11.23
C GLY A 245 4.42 0.53 -10.93
N ARG A 246 3.43 -0.11 -11.55
CA ARG A 246 3.21 -1.56 -11.47
C ARG A 246 2.54 -2.12 -12.73
N SER A 247 2.67 -1.44 -13.86
CA SER A 247 2.13 -1.86 -15.16
C SER A 247 3.22 -2.02 -16.20
N ALA A 248 2.81 -2.38 -17.42
CA ALA A 248 3.71 -2.45 -18.57
C ALA A 248 4.18 -1.07 -19.07
N GLU A 249 3.69 0.05 -18.50
CA GLU A 249 4.20 1.40 -18.79
C GLU A 249 5.49 1.69 -18.00
N GLY A 250 5.76 0.92 -16.97
CA GLY A 250 6.95 0.99 -16.14
C GLY A 250 6.68 0.53 -14.72
N VAL A 251 7.73 0.10 -14.05
CA VAL A 251 7.65 -0.41 -12.67
C VAL A 251 8.76 0.16 -11.80
N ASP A 252 8.48 0.35 -10.50
CA ASP A 252 9.54 0.50 -9.51
C ASP A 252 10.03 -0.87 -9.00
N CYS A 253 10.95 -0.86 -8.05
CA CYS A 253 11.55 -2.11 -7.56
C CYS A 253 10.53 -3.05 -6.92
N SER A 254 9.69 -2.56 -6.03
CA SER A 254 8.64 -3.35 -5.37
C SER A 254 7.46 -3.63 -6.29
N GLY A 255 7.14 -2.75 -7.25
CA GLY A 255 6.15 -2.98 -8.30
C GLY A 255 6.50 -4.16 -9.19
N LEU A 256 7.78 -4.27 -9.63
CA LEU A 256 8.27 -5.44 -10.37
C LEU A 256 8.08 -6.73 -9.55
N VAL A 257 8.55 -6.74 -8.30
CA VAL A 257 8.42 -7.91 -7.42
C VAL A 257 6.95 -8.26 -7.22
N MET A 258 6.14 -7.30 -6.80
CA MET A 258 4.72 -7.51 -6.53
C MET A 258 3.97 -8.08 -7.75
N GLN A 259 4.20 -7.53 -8.95
CA GLN A 259 3.53 -7.98 -10.16
C GLN A 259 4.01 -9.34 -10.64
N SER A 260 5.31 -9.63 -10.53
CA SER A 260 5.84 -10.94 -10.90
C SER A 260 5.22 -12.06 -10.05
N TYR A 261 4.99 -11.80 -8.78
CA TYR A 261 4.32 -12.72 -7.89
C TYR A 261 2.79 -12.76 -8.13
N ALA A 262 2.19 -11.60 -8.38
CA ALA A 262 0.74 -11.49 -8.63
C ALA A 262 0.29 -12.22 -9.89
N LEU A 263 1.10 -12.22 -10.96
CA LEU A 263 0.89 -13.02 -12.18
C LEU A 263 0.91 -14.54 -11.90
N ASN A 264 1.36 -14.94 -10.70
CA ASN A 264 1.41 -16.32 -10.23
C ASN A 264 0.58 -16.54 -8.95
N ASN A 265 -0.48 -15.74 -8.75
CA ASN A 265 -1.44 -15.84 -7.65
C ASN A 265 -0.88 -15.60 -6.24
N ILE A 266 0.31 -15.03 -6.12
CA ILE A 266 0.89 -14.64 -4.83
C ILE A 266 0.75 -13.14 -4.66
N TYR A 267 -0.01 -12.72 -3.65
CA TYR A 267 -0.26 -11.31 -3.36
C TYR A 267 0.71 -10.81 -2.31
N LEU A 268 1.49 -9.81 -2.68
CA LEU A 268 2.45 -9.15 -1.81
C LEU A 268 1.97 -7.72 -1.48
N PRO A 269 2.36 -7.15 -0.33
CA PRO A 269 2.21 -5.73 -0.05
C PRO A 269 2.88 -4.86 -1.11
N ARG A 270 2.57 -3.54 -1.09
CA ARG A 270 3.05 -2.64 -2.15
C ARG A 270 4.53 -2.30 -2.03
N ASP A 271 4.99 -1.99 -0.84
CA ASP A 271 6.32 -1.44 -0.65
C ASP A 271 7.32 -2.48 -0.15
N SER A 272 8.61 -2.28 -0.47
CA SER A 272 9.67 -3.23 -0.17
C SER A 272 9.82 -3.52 1.33
N ASP A 273 9.62 -2.52 2.19
CA ASP A 273 9.67 -2.66 3.64
C ASP A 273 8.47 -3.45 4.20
N GLU A 274 7.31 -3.35 3.55
CA GLU A 274 6.12 -4.16 3.87
C GLU A 274 6.31 -5.61 3.38
N ILE A 275 6.83 -5.80 2.15
CA ILE A 275 7.11 -7.14 1.59
C ILE A 275 8.10 -7.89 2.50
N ALA A 276 9.10 -7.20 3.07
CA ALA A 276 10.08 -7.82 3.96
C ALA A 276 9.48 -8.37 5.27
N ASN A 277 8.27 -7.94 5.64
CA ASN A 277 7.56 -8.42 6.82
C ASN A 277 6.72 -9.68 6.56
N VAL A 278 6.64 -10.14 5.29
CA VAL A 278 5.91 -11.36 4.93
C VAL A 278 6.88 -12.45 4.46
N GLY A 279 6.47 -13.70 4.63
CA GLY A 279 7.30 -14.82 4.24
C GLY A 279 8.30 -15.28 5.31
N ARG A 280 9.37 -15.93 4.86
CA ARG A 280 10.39 -16.54 5.70
C ARG A 280 11.78 -16.06 5.26
N MET A 281 12.61 -15.65 6.22
CA MET A 281 14.01 -15.35 5.94
C MET A 281 14.75 -16.61 5.47
N VAL A 282 15.43 -16.52 4.35
CA VAL A 282 16.18 -17.62 3.70
C VAL A 282 17.67 -17.34 3.59
N GLY A 283 18.13 -16.12 3.90
CA GLY A 283 19.54 -15.75 3.89
C GLY A 283 19.77 -14.33 4.40
N TYR A 284 21.05 -14.02 4.65
CA TYR A 284 21.54 -12.68 4.98
C TYR A 284 23.02 -12.58 4.55
N PRO A 285 23.61 -11.39 4.46
CA PRO A 285 25.01 -11.24 4.08
C PRO A 285 25.95 -12.17 4.88
N GLY A 286 26.73 -13.01 4.18
CA GLY A 286 27.59 -14.02 4.77
C GLY A 286 26.94 -15.39 5.01
N TRP A 287 25.65 -15.54 4.74
CA TRP A 287 24.95 -16.82 4.75
C TRP A 287 23.82 -16.81 3.72
N MET A 288 24.13 -17.22 2.49
CA MET A 288 23.23 -17.15 1.35
C MET A 288 22.97 -18.51 0.69
N GLU A 289 23.49 -19.59 1.25
CA GLU A 289 23.47 -20.93 0.68
C GLU A 289 22.06 -21.53 0.55
N ALA A 290 21.12 -21.03 1.36
CA ALA A 290 19.73 -21.49 1.32
C ALA A 290 18.87 -20.72 0.30
N MET A 291 19.41 -19.66 -0.32
CA MET A 291 18.68 -18.90 -1.33
C MET A 291 18.46 -19.71 -2.60
N LEU A 292 17.25 -19.61 -3.12
CA LEU A 292 16.83 -20.28 -4.37
C LEU A 292 16.30 -19.24 -5.38
N PRO A 293 16.44 -19.51 -6.67
CA PRO A 293 15.81 -18.68 -7.70
C PRO A 293 14.34 -18.41 -7.37
N GLY A 294 13.90 -17.16 -7.54
CA GLY A 294 12.58 -16.69 -7.15
C GLY A 294 12.48 -16.18 -5.70
N ASP A 295 13.54 -16.23 -4.88
CA ASP A 295 13.53 -15.56 -3.58
C ASP A 295 13.67 -14.03 -3.75
N ILE A 296 13.13 -13.27 -2.79
CA ILE A 296 13.18 -11.81 -2.80
C ILE A 296 14.35 -11.34 -1.95
N LEU A 297 15.20 -10.47 -2.53
CA LEU A 297 16.28 -9.81 -1.84
C LEU A 297 15.86 -8.39 -1.46
N PHE A 298 16.29 -7.98 -0.26
CA PHE A 298 16.07 -6.64 0.25
C PHE A 298 17.40 -5.96 0.52
N PHE A 299 17.53 -4.73 0.05
CA PHE A 299 18.72 -3.92 0.22
C PHE A 299 18.42 -2.79 1.20
N ALA A 300 19.25 -2.66 2.22
CA ALA A 300 19.12 -1.64 3.25
C ALA A 300 20.22 -0.58 3.08
N GLY A 301 19.82 0.64 2.84
CA GLY A 301 20.74 1.76 2.76
C GLY A 301 21.39 2.12 4.10
N SER A 302 22.21 3.16 4.10
CA SER A 302 23.01 3.60 5.26
C SER A 302 22.19 3.89 6.53
N ARG A 303 20.88 4.14 6.39
CA ARG A 303 19.95 4.34 7.52
C ARG A 303 19.36 3.06 8.07
N ARG A 304 19.80 1.89 7.60
CA ARG A 304 19.24 0.57 7.95
C ARG A 304 17.75 0.42 7.64
N MET A 305 17.26 1.19 6.69
CA MET A 305 15.91 1.10 6.15
C MET A 305 15.99 0.38 4.81
N ILE A 306 15.04 -0.51 4.55
CA ILE A 306 14.91 -1.15 3.24
C ILE A 306 14.51 -0.07 2.24
N THR A 307 15.31 0.09 1.19
CA THR A 307 15.15 1.11 0.17
C THR A 307 15.03 0.52 -1.23
N HIS A 308 15.36 -0.77 -1.38
CA HIS A 308 15.30 -1.45 -2.66
C HIS A 308 15.03 -2.94 -2.50
N THR A 309 14.50 -3.57 -3.57
CA THR A 309 14.23 -5.01 -3.62
C THR A 309 14.46 -5.56 -5.02
N ALA A 310 14.77 -6.86 -5.09
CA ALA A 310 15.03 -7.60 -6.33
C ALA A 310 14.56 -9.05 -6.21
N ILE A 311 14.42 -9.76 -7.32
CA ILE A 311 14.17 -11.20 -7.35
C ILE A 311 15.49 -11.91 -7.70
N TYR A 312 15.88 -12.86 -6.87
CA TYR A 312 17.08 -13.69 -7.08
C TYR A 312 16.85 -14.68 -8.24
N MET A 313 17.78 -14.72 -9.17
CA MET A 313 17.70 -15.59 -10.35
C MET A 313 18.60 -16.85 -10.24
N GLY A 314 19.42 -16.92 -9.21
CA GLY A 314 20.48 -17.93 -9.08
C GLY A 314 21.84 -17.38 -9.52
N GLU A 315 22.91 -18.10 -9.18
CA GLU A 315 24.30 -17.81 -9.59
C GLU A 315 24.75 -16.35 -9.34
N GLY A 316 24.28 -15.76 -8.24
CA GLY A 316 24.61 -14.38 -7.89
C GLY A 316 23.91 -13.30 -8.75
N LYS A 317 22.93 -13.66 -9.57
CA LYS A 317 22.17 -12.72 -10.41
C LYS A 317 20.82 -12.36 -9.81
N VAL A 318 20.40 -11.12 -10.07
CA VAL A 318 19.09 -10.58 -9.66
C VAL A 318 18.44 -9.85 -10.84
N ILE A 319 17.11 -9.92 -10.89
CA ILE A 319 16.30 -9.04 -11.74
C ILE A 319 15.66 -7.97 -10.84
N HIS A 320 15.80 -6.72 -11.21
CA HIS A 320 15.28 -5.59 -10.44
C HIS A 320 14.98 -4.38 -11.33
N SER A 321 14.22 -3.42 -10.83
CA SER A 321 13.98 -2.13 -11.49
C SER A 321 14.68 -1.02 -10.71
N LEU A 322 15.64 -0.34 -11.35
CA LEU A 322 16.39 0.76 -10.74
C LEU A 322 16.96 1.67 -11.84
N GLY A 323 16.89 2.99 -11.64
CA GLY A 323 17.52 3.99 -12.50
C GLY A 323 17.10 3.91 -13.96
N LYS A 324 17.72 3.02 -14.72
CA LYS A 324 17.45 2.84 -16.17
C LYS A 324 16.21 2.01 -16.47
N GLY A 325 15.65 1.32 -15.48
CA GLY A 325 14.52 0.42 -15.62
C GLY A 325 14.83 -1.00 -15.17
N VAL A 326 14.06 -1.96 -15.69
CA VAL A 326 14.17 -3.36 -15.33
C VAL A 326 15.38 -3.98 -16.03
N GLN A 327 16.26 -4.59 -15.24
CA GLN A 327 17.53 -5.13 -15.70
C GLN A 327 17.98 -6.33 -14.86
N ILE A 328 18.86 -7.14 -15.43
CA ILE A 328 19.54 -8.22 -14.72
C ILE A 328 20.95 -7.73 -14.36
N GLN A 329 21.34 -7.88 -13.09
CA GLN A 329 22.67 -7.52 -12.62
C GLN A 329 23.21 -8.58 -11.66
N SER A 330 24.53 -8.62 -11.48
CA SER A 330 25.17 -9.49 -10.50
C SER A 330 25.36 -8.77 -9.17
N ILE A 331 25.15 -9.51 -8.08
CA ILE A 331 25.50 -9.13 -6.70
C ILE A 331 26.87 -9.72 -6.27
N ASN A 332 27.51 -10.49 -7.16
CA ASN A 332 28.85 -11.04 -6.92
C ASN A 332 29.92 -10.05 -7.39
N PRO A 333 30.79 -9.54 -6.50
CA PRO A 333 31.83 -8.56 -6.86
C PRO A 333 32.85 -9.06 -7.91
N ASP A 334 33.01 -10.38 -8.06
CA ASP A 334 33.93 -10.98 -9.01
C ASP A 334 33.36 -11.11 -10.43
N ASP A 335 32.08 -10.74 -10.61
CA ASP A 335 31.37 -10.86 -11.88
C ASP A 335 31.52 -9.60 -12.73
N PRO A 336 31.73 -9.71 -14.08
CA PRO A 336 31.77 -8.54 -14.97
C PRO A 336 30.53 -7.65 -14.93
N ASP A 337 29.37 -8.27 -14.67
CA ASP A 337 28.06 -7.57 -14.58
C ASP A 337 27.73 -7.11 -13.17
N TYR A 338 28.70 -7.10 -12.26
CA TYR A 338 28.52 -6.63 -10.88
C TYR A 338 28.08 -5.17 -10.81
N SER A 339 27.09 -4.90 -9.97
CA SER A 339 26.60 -3.56 -9.74
C SER A 339 26.84 -3.09 -8.31
N SER A 340 27.85 -2.25 -8.12
CA SER A 340 28.09 -1.59 -6.83
C SER A 340 26.96 -0.63 -6.42
N SER A 341 26.03 -0.31 -7.33
CA SER A 341 24.84 0.50 -7.00
C SER A 341 23.87 -0.26 -6.10
N LEU A 342 23.80 -1.58 -6.23
CA LEU A 342 22.95 -2.44 -5.36
C LEU A 342 23.45 -2.46 -3.92
N GLU A 343 24.74 -2.36 -3.66
CA GLU A 343 25.27 -2.28 -2.29
C GLU A 343 24.92 -0.98 -1.56
N ARG A 344 24.57 0.06 -2.31
CA ARG A 344 24.28 1.42 -1.81
C ARG A 344 22.80 1.76 -1.84
N SER A 345 21.96 0.84 -2.28
CA SER A 345 20.50 1.02 -2.44
C SER A 345 19.74 0.90 -1.13
#